data_a4a7aa8a3e0790e6297807592c4ed1f0
#
_entry.id   a4a7aa8a3e0790e6297807592c4ed1f0
#
_cell.length_a   1.000
_cell.length_b   1.000
_cell.length_c   1.000
_cell.angle_alpha   90.00
_cell.angle_beta   90.00
_cell.angle_gamma   90.00
#
_symmetry.space_group_name_H-M   'P 1'
#
loop_
_entity.id
_entity.type
_entity.pdbx_description
1 polymer ?
#
loop_
_entity_poly.entity_id
_entity_poly.type
_entity_poly.pdbx_seq_one_letter_code
_entity_poly.pdbx_strand_id
1 'polypeptide(L)'
;MTTRDHGCRVASLFRGARRILAAGLVACALVLGAAGVSAADHFVLTADEANFRTEAGDVILIDVRSPQEWRQTGIPKGARRVTIHDPGGLEGFVKAMAAAVDGDLKKPVAVICARGNRSTLAQKVLSEAGFTRVFNIREGFIGGPFGPGWVKRGLPVEACPSC
;
A
#
# COMPACT_ATOMS: atom_id res chain seq x y z
N MET A 1 -55.92 -24.61 -74.66
CA MET A 1 -57.14 -24.01 -74.13
C MET A 1 -56.69 -22.90 -73.26
N THR A 2 -56.77 -21.76 -73.88
CA THR A 2 -57.60 -20.62 -73.47
C THR A 2 -57.27 -20.11 -72.11
N THR A 3 -56.95 -18.99 -71.85
CA THR A 3 -57.06 -17.64 -72.42
C THR A 3 -56.60 -16.69 -71.30
N ARG A 4 -55.80 -15.70 -71.70
CA ARG A 4 -56.16 -14.29 -71.50
C ARG A 4 -56.36 -13.80 -70.02
N ASP A 5 -56.01 -12.65 -69.64
CA ASP A 5 -55.55 -11.44 -70.34
C ASP A 5 -55.45 -10.34 -69.27
N HIS A 6 -54.63 -9.38 -69.53
CA HIS A 6 -54.81 -7.97 -69.20
C HIS A 6 -54.87 -7.61 -67.70
N GLY A 7 -54.31 -6.63 -67.27
CA GLY A 7 -53.79 -5.37 -67.82
C GLY A 7 -53.38 -4.51 -66.63
N CYS A 8 -52.39 -3.82 -66.85
CA CYS A 8 -52.36 -2.39 -67.10
C CYS A 8 -52.51 -1.45 -65.93
N ARG A 9 -51.47 -0.67 -65.78
CA ARG A 9 -51.47 0.77 -65.41
C ARG A 9 -51.77 1.13 -63.96
N VAL A 10 -51.16 2.07 -63.45
CA VAL A 10 -50.43 3.32 -63.65
C VAL A 10 -50.21 3.92 -62.30
N ALA A 11 -49.03 4.38 -62.13
CA ALA A 11 -48.65 5.67 -61.56
C ALA A 11 -49.52 6.31 -60.46
N SER A 12 -48.87 6.67 -59.37
CA SER A 12 -48.67 8.09 -59.02
C SER A 12 -47.96 8.15 -57.68
N LEU A 13 -46.80 8.68 -57.67
CA LEU A 13 -46.45 9.97 -57.07
C LEU A 13 -47.23 10.28 -55.78
N PHE A 14 -46.61 10.06 -54.67
CA PHE A 14 -46.74 11.06 -53.59
C PHE A 14 -45.43 11.15 -52.80
N ARG A 15 -44.85 12.32 -52.92
CA ARG A 15 -43.79 12.88 -52.08
C ARG A 15 -44.30 12.94 -50.66
N GLY A 16 -43.55 12.40 -49.76
CA GLY A 16 -43.76 12.60 -48.34
C GLY A 16 -42.43 12.56 -47.61
N ALA A 17 -41.74 13.68 -47.64
CA ALA A 17 -40.57 13.91 -46.81
C ALA A 17 -40.97 13.88 -45.35
N ARG A 18 -40.68 12.81 -44.64
CA ARG A 18 -40.70 12.81 -43.17
C ARG A 18 -39.27 12.88 -42.69
N ARG A 19 -38.88 14.07 -42.30
CA ARG A 19 -37.67 14.36 -41.52
C ARG A 19 -37.85 13.67 -40.18
N ILE A 20 -37.17 12.56 -40.00
CA ILE A 20 -36.98 11.96 -38.68
C ILE A 20 -35.81 12.69 -38.05
N LEU A 21 -36.13 13.59 -37.12
CA LEU A 21 -35.17 14.18 -36.18
C LEU A 21 -34.65 13.04 -35.29
N ALA A 22 -33.45 12.55 -35.59
CA ALA A 22 -32.73 11.71 -34.69
C ALA A 22 -32.26 12.58 -33.52
N ALA A 23 -32.97 12.56 -32.42
CA ALA A 23 -32.52 13.11 -31.14
C ALA A 23 -31.34 12.27 -30.65
N GLY A 24 -30.12 12.79 -30.85
CA GLY A 24 -28.90 12.21 -30.31
C GLY A 24 -28.94 12.35 -28.78
N LEU A 25 -29.19 11.24 -28.09
CA LEU A 25 -28.90 11.08 -26.67
C LEU A 25 -27.37 11.02 -26.50
N VAL A 26 -26.77 12.16 -26.20
CA VAL A 26 -25.42 12.19 -25.69
C VAL A 26 -25.46 11.64 -24.26
N ALA A 27 -25.22 10.34 -24.13
CA ALA A 27 -24.95 9.71 -22.85
C ALA A 27 -23.59 10.24 -22.33
N CYS A 28 -23.63 11.28 -21.49
CA CYS A 28 -22.50 11.76 -20.75
C CYS A 28 -22.14 10.70 -19.71
N ALA A 29 -21.25 9.75 -20.09
CA ALA A 29 -20.67 8.80 -19.16
C ALA A 29 -19.77 9.59 -18.20
N LEU A 30 -20.30 9.90 -17.01
CA LEU A 30 -19.52 10.33 -15.87
C LEU A 30 -18.58 9.17 -15.49
N VAL A 31 -17.38 9.20 -16.03
CA VAL A 31 -16.27 8.37 -15.53
C VAL A 31 -15.91 8.93 -14.16
N LEU A 32 -16.55 8.40 -13.11
CA LEU A 32 -16.03 8.54 -11.75
C LEU A 32 -14.66 7.85 -11.75
N GLY A 33 -13.61 8.65 -11.89
CA GLY A 33 -12.25 8.20 -11.65
C GLY A 33 -12.15 7.80 -10.18
N ALA A 34 -12.33 6.51 -9.89
CA ALA A 34 -11.87 5.96 -8.63
C ALA A 34 -10.36 6.18 -8.62
N ALA A 35 -9.89 7.16 -7.82
CA ALA A 35 -8.48 7.30 -7.51
C ALA A 35 -8.06 5.97 -6.88
N GLY A 36 -7.43 5.11 -7.68
CA GLY A 36 -6.91 3.85 -7.22
C GLY A 36 -5.87 4.12 -6.16
N VAL A 37 -6.19 3.85 -4.90
CA VAL A 37 -5.19 3.82 -3.83
C VAL A 37 -4.15 2.79 -4.27
N SER A 38 -2.91 3.24 -4.43
CA SER A 38 -1.82 2.36 -4.87
C SER A 38 -1.66 1.23 -3.85
N ALA A 39 -1.48 -0.01 -4.32
CA ALA A 39 -1.22 -1.14 -3.44
C ALA A 39 -0.03 -0.92 -2.49
N ALA A 40 0.90 -0.02 -2.85
CA ALA A 40 2.01 0.40 -2.01
C ALA A 40 1.57 1.19 -0.76
N ASP A 41 0.45 1.91 -0.81
CA ASP A 41 -0.04 2.70 0.33
C ASP A 41 -0.70 1.84 1.41
N HIS A 42 -1.15 0.62 1.07
CA HIS A 42 -1.72 -0.32 2.03
C HIS A 42 -0.72 -0.87 3.06
N PHE A 43 0.57 -0.71 2.80
CA PHE A 43 1.65 -1.21 3.66
C PHE A 43 2.47 -0.08 4.31
N VAL A 44 1.89 1.12 4.43
CA VAL A 44 2.48 2.24 5.17
C VAL A 44 1.62 2.52 6.40
N LEU A 45 2.25 2.71 7.55
CA LEU A 45 1.60 3.13 8.78
C LEU A 45 2.20 4.47 9.24
N THR A 46 1.40 5.31 9.85
CA THR A 46 1.88 6.39 10.70
C THR A 46 2.46 5.80 12.00
N ALA A 47 3.25 6.57 12.73
CA ALA A 47 3.78 6.10 14.01
C ALA A 47 2.66 5.86 15.03
N ASP A 48 1.59 6.68 15.02
CA ASP A 48 0.43 6.49 15.90
C ASP A 48 -0.31 5.18 15.62
N GLU A 49 -0.56 4.89 14.32
CA GLU A 49 -1.21 3.63 13.92
C GLU A 49 -0.35 2.41 14.27
N ALA A 50 0.98 2.52 14.08
CA ALA A 50 1.89 1.45 14.42
C ALA A 50 1.93 1.21 15.93
N ASN A 51 1.94 2.28 16.75
CA ASN A 51 1.86 2.15 18.21
C ASN A 51 0.56 1.47 18.64
N PHE A 52 -0.58 1.96 18.15
CA PHE A 52 -1.90 1.40 18.45
C PHE A 52 -1.98 -0.09 18.10
N ARG A 53 -1.55 -0.48 16.88
CA ARG A 53 -1.57 -1.88 16.44
C ARG A 53 -0.57 -2.76 17.20
N THR A 54 0.54 -2.19 17.65
CA THR A 54 1.53 -2.91 18.48
C THR A 54 0.95 -3.20 19.86
N GLU A 55 0.30 -2.22 20.49
CA GLU A 55 -0.35 -2.40 21.78
C GLU A 55 -1.52 -3.39 21.72
N ALA A 56 -2.24 -3.41 20.61
CA ALA A 56 -3.31 -4.38 20.36
C ALA A 56 -2.79 -5.80 20.03
N GLY A 57 -1.50 -5.96 19.74
CA GLY A 57 -0.92 -7.24 19.31
C GLY A 57 -1.16 -7.59 17.83
N ASP A 58 -1.66 -6.64 17.05
CA ASP A 58 -1.99 -6.82 15.63
C ASP A 58 -0.75 -6.83 14.72
N VAL A 59 0.35 -6.21 15.15
CA VAL A 59 1.62 -6.19 14.44
C VAL A 59 2.79 -6.37 15.40
N ILE A 60 3.86 -6.96 14.92
CA ILE A 60 5.15 -7.02 15.60
C ILE A 60 5.95 -5.78 15.17
N LEU A 61 6.18 -4.86 16.08
CA LEU A 61 6.99 -3.68 15.81
C LEU A 61 8.49 -4.06 15.86
N ILE A 62 9.24 -3.67 14.83
CA ILE A 62 10.66 -3.98 14.71
C ILE A 62 11.45 -2.72 14.38
N ASP A 63 12.37 -2.37 15.27
CA ASP A 63 13.31 -1.28 15.06
C ASP A 63 14.54 -1.79 14.31
N VAL A 64 14.71 -1.32 13.05
CA VAL A 64 15.80 -1.74 12.17
C VAL A 64 17.01 -0.80 12.21
N ARG A 65 17.08 0.09 13.22
CA ARG A 65 18.24 0.97 13.44
C ARG A 65 19.46 0.19 13.93
N SER A 66 20.54 0.90 14.17
CA SER A 66 21.75 0.29 14.73
C SER A 66 21.69 0.15 16.25
N PRO A 67 22.47 -0.78 16.85
CA PRO A 67 22.62 -0.89 18.30
C PRO A 67 23.08 0.40 18.96
N GLN A 68 23.92 1.17 18.29
CA GLN A 68 24.37 2.47 18.80
C GLN A 68 23.21 3.46 18.92
N GLU A 69 22.31 3.52 17.92
CA GLU A 69 21.12 4.40 17.96
C GLU A 69 20.17 3.97 19.08
N TRP A 70 19.95 2.68 19.28
CA TRP A 70 19.11 2.16 20.37
C TRP A 70 19.63 2.56 21.74
N ARG A 71 20.96 2.43 21.97
CA ARG A 71 21.59 2.84 23.24
C ARG A 71 21.48 4.34 23.49
N GLN A 72 21.61 5.16 22.45
CA GLN A 72 21.62 6.62 22.57
C GLN A 72 20.23 7.22 22.76
N THR A 73 19.23 6.65 22.14
CA THR A 73 17.89 7.29 22.03
C THR A 73 16.75 6.43 22.57
N GLY A 74 17.02 5.21 23.00
CA GLY A 74 15.98 4.22 23.28
C GLY A 74 15.37 3.63 22.02
N ILE A 75 14.33 2.82 22.20
CA ILE A 75 13.54 2.17 21.16
C ILE A 75 12.07 2.45 21.35
N PRO A 76 11.22 2.36 20.32
CA PRO A 76 9.77 2.37 20.53
C PRO A 76 9.37 1.27 21.52
N LYS A 77 8.52 1.59 22.47
CA LYS A 77 8.09 0.63 23.49
C LYS A 77 7.52 -0.63 22.86
N GLY A 78 8.00 -1.78 23.31
CA GLY A 78 7.58 -3.10 22.80
C GLY A 78 8.20 -3.48 21.45
N ALA A 79 9.07 -2.67 20.87
CA ALA A 79 9.73 -3.01 19.61
C ALA A 79 10.78 -4.12 19.80
N ARG A 80 10.78 -5.10 18.90
CA ARG A 80 11.91 -6.02 18.73
C ARG A 80 13.03 -5.30 17.97
N ARG A 81 14.26 -5.69 18.19
CA ARG A 81 15.47 -5.07 17.65
C ARG A 81 16.11 -5.99 16.64
N VAL A 82 16.11 -5.60 15.38
CA VAL A 82 16.79 -6.33 14.29
C VAL A 82 17.46 -5.32 13.39
N THR A 83 18.75 -5.09 13.55
CA THR A 83 19.45 -4.10 12.74
C THR A 83 19.53 -4.51 11.27
N ILE A 84 19.26 -3.55 10.37
CA ILE A 84 19.47 -3.76 8.92
C ILE A 84 20.97 -3.80 8.57
N HIS A 85 21.85 -3.34 9.49
CA HIS A 85 23.30 -3.39 9.35
C HIS A 85 23.87 -4.70 9.94
N ASP A 86 23.25 -5.83 9.64
CA ASP A 86 23.73 -7.14 10.06
C ASP A 86 25.10 -7.44 9.44
N PRO A 87 26.06 -8.02 10.20
CA PRO A 87 27.36 -8.42 9.65
C PRO A 87 27.29 -9.38 8.46
N GLY A 88 26.23 -10.20 8.36
CA GLY A 88 25.93 -11.06 7.22
C GLY A 88 25.22 -10.33 6.07
N GLY A 89 25.17 -8.98 6.10
CA GLY A 89 24.50 -8.18 5.09
C GLY A 89 22.97 -8.35 5.10
N LEU A 90 22.36 -8.13 3.94
CA LEU A 90 20.89 -8.23 3.82
C LEU A 90 20.38 -9.66 4.02
N GLU A 91 21.15 -10.67 3.68
CA GLU A 91 20.81 -12.08 3.94
C GLU A 91 20.78 -12.37 5.45
N GLY A 92 21.80 -11.92 6.19
CA GLY A 92 21.84 -11.99 7.65
C GLY A 92 20.66 -11.27 8.29
N PHE A 93 20.33 -10.09 7.81
CA PHE A 93 19.15 -9.33 8.24
C PHE A 93 17.85 -10.11 8.02
N VAL A 94 17.64 -10.68 6.84
CA VAL A 94 16.43 -11.49 6.55
C VAL A 94 16.34 -12.70 7.49
N LYS A 95 17.44 -13.38 7.73
CA LYS A 95 17.50 -14.51 8.67
C LYS A 95 17.16 -14.08 10.10
N ALA A 96 17.70 -12.96 10.56
CA ALA A 96 17.38 -12.39 11.87
C ALA A 96 15.91 -11.97 11.98
N MET A 97 15.34 -11.40 10.92
CA MET A 97 13.92 -11.06 10.85
C MET A 97 13.02 -12.30 10.89
N ALA A 98 13.38 -13.37 10.17
CA ALA A 98 12.64 -14.64 10.24
C ALA A 98 12.65 -15.22 11.65
N ALA A 99 13.80 -15.20 12.33
CA ALA A 99 13.90 -15.61 13.73
C ALA A 99 13.04 -14.71 14.66
N ALA A 100 13.01 -13.40 14.39
CA ALA A 100 12.19 -12.45 15.16
C ALA A 100 10.68 -12.70 15.03
N VAL A 101 10.21 -13.43 14.03
CA VAL A 101 8.80 -13.80 13.84
C VAL A 101 8.54 -15.30 14.06
N ASP A 102 9.47 -16.01 14.70
CA ASP A 102 9.38 -17.44 14.97
C ASP A 102 9.24 -18.30 13.69
N GLY A 103 9.83 -17.84 12.57
CA GLY A 103 9.78 -18.49 11.27
C GLY A 103 8.47 -18.30 10.48
N ASP A 104 7.45 -17.67 11.06
CA ASP A 104 6.18 -17.41 10.38
C ASP A 104 6.23 -16.08 9.60
N LEU A 105 6.58 -16.16 8.32
CA LEU A 105 6.67 -15.00 7.42
C LEU A 105 5.31 -14.35 7.09
N LYS A 106 4.20 -14.95 7.55
CA LYS A 106 2.85 -14.39 7.40
C LYS A 106 2.46 -13.47 8.55
N LYS A 107 3.20 -13.48 9.66
CA LYS A 107 2.95 -12.55 10.76
C LYS A 107 3.11 -11.10 10.29
N PRO A 108 2.19 -10.21 10.66
CA PRO A 108 2.30 -8.80 10.32
C PRO A 108 3.43 -8.16 11.11
N VAL A 109 4.34 -7.52 10.40
CA VAL A 109 5.47 -6.78 10.99
C VAL A 109 5.41 -5.31 10.58
N ALA A 110 5.74 -4.41 11.49
CA ALA A 110 5.92 -2.99 11.20
C ALA A 110 7.38 -2.62 11.45
N VAL A 111 8.06 -2.12 10.42
CA VAL A 111 9.47 -1.77 10.49
C VAL A 111 9.67 -0.26 10.61
N ILE A 112 10.52 0.16 11.55
CA ILE A 112 10.86 1.56 11.79
C ILE A 112 12.38 1.76 11.76
N CYS A 113 12.82 2.85 11.15
CA CYS A 113 14.20 3.32 11.27
C CYS A 113 14.23 4.79 11.73
N ALA A 114 15.35 5.48 11.62
CA ALA A 114 15.44 6.86 12.08
C ALA A 114 14.52 7.83 11.29
N ARG A 115 14.53 7.77 9.94
CA ARG A 115 13.87 8.74 9.05
C ARG A 115 13.14 8.13 7.85
N GLY A 116 12.87 6.82 7.86
CA GLY A 116 12.11 6.13 6.82
C GLY A 116 12.94 5.44 5.72
N ASN A 117 14.18 5.85 5.44
CA ASN A 117 14.95 5.31 4.30
C ASN A 117 15.32 3.83 4.49
N ARG A 118 15.91 3.48 5.64
CA ARG A 118 16.31 2.09 5.95
C ARG A 118 15.10 1.17 6.10
N SER A 119 14.01 1.65 6.67
CA SER A 119 12.78 0.86 6.79
C SER A 119 12.10 0.65 5.44
N THR A 120 12.23 1.57 4.49
CA THR A 120 11.78 1.37 3.10
C THR A 120 12.61 0.27 2.40
N LEU A 121 13.93 0.27 2.59
CA LEU A 121 14.78 -0.81 2.10
C LEU A 121 14.44 -2.14 2.78
N ALA A 122 14.26 -2.13 4.10
CA ALA A 122 13.87 -3.32 4.86
C ALA A 122 12.55 -3.91 4.35
N GLN A 123 11.52 -3.08 4.15
CA GLN A 123 10.23 -3.52 3.61
C GLN A 123 10.40 -4.21 2.26
N LYS A 124 11.17 -3.61 1.34
CA LYS A 124 11.43 -4.19 0.01
C LYS A 124 12.10 -5.56 0.12
N VAL A 125 13.23 -5.63 0.84
CA VAL A 125 14.02 -6.86 0.99
C VAL A 125 13.22 -7.97 1.66
N LEU A 126 12.44 -7.66 2.69
CA LEU A 126 11.59 -8.64 3.37
C LEU A 126 10.46 -9.15 2.48
N SER A 127 9.83 -8.28 1.70
CA SER A 127 8.78 -8.68 0.76
C SER A 127 9.35 -9.60 -0.33
N GLU A 128 10.53 -9.33 -0.85
CA GLU A 128 11.25 -10.18 -1.80
C GLU A 128 11.66 -11.53 -1.18
N ALA A 129 11.90 -11.55 0.13
CA ALA A 129 12.21 -12.77 0.89
C ALA A 129 10.96 -13.57 1.33
N GLY A 130 9.77 -13.16 0.92
CA GLY A 130 8.52 -13.91 1.16
C GLY A 130 7.71 -13.49 2.38
N PHE A 131 8.09 -12.42 3.08
CA PHE A 131 7.22 -11.81 4.09
C PHE A 131 5.99 -11.20 3.42
N THR A 132 4.79 -11.56 3.85
CA THR A 132 3.55 -11.19 3.16
C THR A 132 2.90 -9.90 3.68
N ARG A 133 3.22 -9.49 4.91
CA ARG A 133 2.61 -8.32 5.57
C ARG A 133 3.68 -7.46 6.26
N VAL A 134 4.41 -6.66 5.49
CA VAL A 134 5.47 -5.77 5.99
C VAL A 134 5.02 -4.33 5.88
N PHE A 135 4.69 -3.71 7.00
CA PHE A 135 4.33 -2.31 7.08
C PHE A 135 5.57 -1.44 7.32
N ASN A 136 5.63 -0.30 6.66
CA ASN A 136 6.71 0.67 6.81
C ASN A 136 6.22 1.91 7.57
N ILE A 137 6.89 2.25 8.67
CA ILE A 137 6.67 3.50 9.38
C ILE A 137 7.61 4.56 8.76
N ARG A 138 7.16 5.16 7.62
CA ARG A 138 7.99 6.03 6.79
C ARG A 138 8.45 7.31 7.48
N GLU A 139 7.68 7.83 8.41
CA GLU A 139 8.09 9.01 9.19
C GLU A 139 9.26 8.73 10.13
N GLY A 140 9.48 7.46 10.51
CA GLY A 140 10.61 7.03 11.30
C GLY A 140 10.54 7.40 12.78
N PHE A 141 11.64 7.17 13.49
CA PHE A 141 11.75 7.40 14.93
C PHE A 141 11.89 8.88 15.29
N ILE A 142 12.77 9.60 14.58
CA ILE A 142 13.06 11.03 14.86
C ILE A 142 12.34 12.00 13.93
N GLY A 143 11.60 11.48 12.94
CA GLY A 143 10.92 12.27 11.92
C GLY A 143 11.78 12.57 10.70
N GLY A 144 11.12 12.98 9.63
CA GLY A 144 11.71 13.23 8.33
C GLY A 144 10.72 13.87 7.36
N PRO A 145 10.93 13.74 6.06
CA PRO A 145 10.07 14.35 5.04
C PRO A 145 8.64 13.77 5.02
N PHE A 146 8.43 12.64 5.66
CA PHE A 146 7.14 11.93 5.66
C PHE A 146 6.31 12.14 6.94
N GLY A 147 6.83 12.92 7.90
CA GLY A 147 6.10 13.22 9.12
C GLY A 147 6.99 13.47 10.34
N PRO A 148 6.37 13.81 11.47
CA PRO A 148 7.09 14.19 12.69
C PRO A 148 7.87 13.03 13.32
N GLY A 149 7.46 11.78 13.09
CA GLY A 149 8.10 10.59 13.65
C GLY A 149 7.67 10.28 15.08
N TRP A 150 8.09 9.11 15.54
CA TRP A 150 7.70 8.52 16.84
C TRP A 150 7.90 9.46 18.03
N VAL A 151 9.12 9.99 18.18
CA VAL A 151 9.49 10.82 19.33
C VAL A 151 8.74 12.15 19.36
N LYS A 152 8.64 12.84 18.22
CA LYS A 152 7.96 14.14 18.16
C LYS A 152 6.45 14.04 18.30
N ARG A 153 5.87 12.85 18.12
CA ARG A 153 4.48 12.56 18.42
C ARG A 153 4.27 12.28 19.91
N GLY A 154 5.34 12.22 20.71
CA GLY A 154 5.25 11.89 22.13
C GLY A 154 4.92 10.43 22.41
N LEU A 155 5.14 9.54 21.46
CA LEU A 155 4.85 8.11 21.59
C LEU A 155 5.84 7.42 22.54
N PRO A 156 5.42 6.34 23.22
CA PRO A 156 6.23 5.70 24.26
C PRO A 156 7.59 5.19 23.76
N VAL A 157 8.63 5.52 24.48
CA VAL A 157 10.00 5.07 24.24
C VAL A 157 10.53 4.40 25.50
N GLU A 158 11.21 3.28 25.34
CA GLU A 158 11.93 2.60 26.42
C GLU A 158 13.45 2.71 26.24
N ALA A 159 14.15 2.94 27.35
CA ALA A 159 15.59 2.99 27.33
C ALA A 159 16.19 1.60 27.05
N CYS A 160 17.29 1.58 26.32
CA CYS A 160 17.95 0.33 25.98
C CYS A 160 19.49 0.40 26.18
N PRO A 161 19.97 0.59 27.41
CA PRO A 161 21.37 0.81 27.65
C PRO A 161 22.26 -0.41 27.33
N SER A 162 21.68 -1.61 27.37
CA SER A 162 22.36 -2.87 27.08
C SER A 162 22.13 -3.38 25.66
N CYS A 163 21.49 -2.56 24.78
CA CYS A 163 21.38 -2.90 23.36
C CYS A 163 22.77 -2.91 22.65
#